data_44c3c594235f2021c26d7eb01e8f0500
#
_entry.id   44c3c594235f2021c26d7eb01e8f0500
#
_cell.length_a   1.000
_cell.length_b   1.000
_cell.length_c   1.000
_cell.angle_alpha   90.00
_cell.angle_beta   90.00
_cell.angle_gamma   90.00
#
_symmetry.space_group_name_H-M   'P 1'
#
loop_
_entity.id
_entity.type
_entity.pdbx_description
1 polymer ?
#
loop_
_entity_poly.entity_id
_entity_poly.type
_entity_poly.pdbx_seq_one_letter_code
_entity_poly.pdbx_strand_id
1 'polypeptide(L)'
;ALKAQFKNIEYEVKPYSFTRTENQILKILDDAKKNENSVILYTIVDNNLAKYLANVSEKKKIPCFSVLGNLILNFSKILNQKASHEPSGQHVLNDEYYERIEAIQFTMNHDDGNLVSDIEKSDIVLVGVSRTSKTPTSIYLANRGFKTSNIPLVNEHSLPIKLRENPQLTCVVGLSTEPERLVEIRKNRMNSLKGSENIKYTSIENIKTEINEAKKTFQKYKWPSIDVTSKSVEEAAASIIKIHEIYLNNVK
;
A
#
# COMPACT_ATOMS: atom_id res chain seq x y z
N ALA A 1 14.16 -8.27 1.73
CA ALA A 1 14.45 -9.63 1.25
C ALA A 1 15.93 -10.01 1.43
N LEU A 2 16.92 -9.24 0.89
CA LEU A 2 18.34 -9.56 0.97
C LEU A 2 18.86 -9.73 2.41
N LYS A 3 18.46 -8.85 3.32
CA LYS A 3 18.80 -8.91 4.75
C LYS A 3 18.46 -10.25 5.39
N ALA A 4 17.30 -10.81 5.08
CA ALA A 4 16.82 -12.06 5.68
C ALA A 4 17.64 -13.29 5.28
N GLN A 5 18.49 -13.19 4.24
CA GLN A 5 19.33 -14.26 3.75
C GLN A 5 20.69 -14.36 4.49
N PHE A 6 21.06 -13.30 5.22
CA PHE A 6 22.34 -13.24 5.91
C PHE A 6 22.12 -12.93 7.40
N LYS A 7 22.10 -14.00 8.20
CA LYS A 7 21.97 -13.91 9.65
C LYS A 7 23.29 -13.44 10.24
N ASN A 8 23.23 -12.60 11.27
CA ASN A 8 24.39 -12.08 12.03
C ASN A 8 25.29 -11.07 11.29
N ILE A 9 24.78 -10.36 10.29
CA ILE A 9 25.48 -9.23 9.68
C ILE A 9 24.79 -7.94 10.10
N GLU A 10 25.52 -7.07 10.76
CA GLU A 10 25.11 -5.69 10.99
C GLU A 10 25.48 -4.86 9.76
N TYR A 11 24.54 -4.05 9.27
CA TYR A 11 24.77 -3.14 8.17
C TYR A 11 23.91 -1.88 8.28
N GLU A 12 24.43 -0.81 7.76
CA GLU A 12 23.72 0.45 7.58
C GLU A 12 23.35 0.62 6.10
N VAL A 13 22.12 1.07 5.83
CA VAL A 13 21.66 1.39 4.47
C VAL A 13 21.60 2.89 4.31
N LYS A 14 22.40 3.43 3.39
CA LYS A 14 22.40 4.85 3.04
C LYS A 14 21.78 5.04 1.65
N PRO A 15 20.54 5.52 1.55
CA PRO A 15 19.88 5.74 0.25
C PRO A 15 20.37 7.03 -0.40
N TYR A 16 20.59 6.97 -1.72
CA TYR A 16 20.86 8.11 -2.58
C TYR A 16 19.83 8.17 -3.69
N SER A 17 18.80 8.96 -3.48
CA SER A 17 17.71 9.11 -4.45
C SER A 17 18.09 10.08 -5.57
N PHE A 18 17.47 9.89 -6.75
CA PHE A 18 17.62 10.80 -7.90
C PHE A 18 19.05 11.05 -8.37
N THR A 19 19.89 10.03 -8.34
CA THR A 19 21.25 10.10 -8.89
C THR A 19 21.21 10.13 -10.41
N ARG A 20 21.50 11.28 -11.03
CA ARG A 20 21.37 11.55 -12.46
C ARG A 20 22.60 12.15 -13.11
N THR A 21 23.66 12.38 -12.36
CA THR A 21 24.90 13.01 -12.86
C THR A 21 26.12 12.24 -12.43
N GLU A 22 27.19 12.29 -13.24
CA GLU A 22 28.48 11.71 -12.89
C GLU A 22 29.08 12.30 -11.61
N ASN A 23 28.88 13.59 -11.37
CA ASN A 23 29.34 14.25 -10.14
C ASN A 23 28.67 13.69 -8.88
N GLN A 24 27.38 13.34 -8.97
CA GLN A 24 26.70 12.68 -7.85
C GLN A 24 27.27 11.27 -7.62
N ILE A 25 27.53 10.53 -8.70
CA ILE A 25 28.16 9.21 -8.63
C ILE A 25 29.53 9.28 -7.96
N LEU A 26 30.36 10.25 -8.35
CA LEU A 26 31.69 10.43 -7.71
C LEU A 26 31.57 10.69 -6.22
N LYS A 27 30.67 11.57 -5.80
CA LYS A 27 30.44 11.85 -4.37
C LYS A 27 30.00 10.60 -3.60
N ILE A 28 29.11 9.79 -4.19
CA ILE A 28 28.64 8.53 -3.59
C ILE A 28 29.80 7.54 -3.44
N LEU A 29 30.63 7.41 -4.47
CA LEU A 29 31.78 6.51 -4.44
C LEU A 29 32.85 7.00 -3.46
N ASP A 30 33.07 8.30 -3.32
CA ASP A 30 33.99 8.86 -2.33
C ASP A 30 33.47 8.66 -0.90
N ASP A 31 32.16 8.75 -0.71
CA ASP A 31 31.55 8.46 0.58
C ASP A 31 31.63 6.96 0.91
N ALA A 32 31.35 6.08 -0.06
CA ALA A 32 31.49 4.64 0.08
C ALA A 32 32.92 4.21 0.40
N LYS A 33 33.91 4.88 -0.17
CA LYS A 33 35.34 4.56 0.05
C LYS A 33 35.81 4.85 1.48
N LYS A 34 35.09 5.67 2.25
CA LYS A 34 35.41 5.95 3.67
C LYS A 34 35.18 4.71 4.56
N ASN A 35 34.40 3.75 4.11
CA ASN A 35 34.09 2.52 4.84
C ASN A 35 34.63 1.30 4.06
N GLU A 36 35.49 0.51 4.68
CA GLU A 36 36.21 -0.61 4.02
C GLU A 36 35.29 -1.69 3.44
N ASN A 37 34.09 -1.88 3.99
CA ASN A 37 33.15 -2.94 3.62
C ASN A 37 31.90 -2.41 2.89
N SER A 38 32.03 -1.33 2.15
CA SER A 38 30.90 -0.77 1.41
C SER A 38 30.56 -1.55 0.15
N VAL A 39 29.26 -1.74 -0.08
CA VAL A 39 28.71 -2.35 -1.30
C VAL A 39 27.66 -1.40 -1.87
N ILE A 40 27.69 -1.17 -3.18
CA ILE A 40 26.71 -0.34 -3.87
C ILE A 40 25.72 -1.22 -4.62
N LEU A 41 24.42 -1.04 -4.33
CA LEU A 41 23.31 -1.56 -5.13
C LEU A 41 22.66 -0.43 -5.87
N TYR A 42 22.47 -0.54 -7.18
CA TYR A 42 21.86 0.53 -7.96
C TYR A 42 20.74 0.08 -8.88
N THR A 43 19.80 1.00 -9.13
CA THR A 43 18.66 0.84 -10.04
C THR A 43 18.73 1.83 -11.21
N ILE A 44 19.92 2.39 -11.51
CA ILE A 44 20.14 3.33 -12.62
C ILE A 44 19.86 2.59 -13.93
N VAL A 45 18.91 3.09 -14.72
CA VAL A 45 18.51 2.55 -16.01
C VAL A 45 19.23 3.21 -17.19
N ASP A 46 19.71 4.43 -17.03
CA ASP A 46 20.53 5.12 -18.06
C ASP A 46 21.84 4.35 -18.27
N ASN A 47 22.04 3.93 -19.49
CA ASN A 47 23.19 3.07 -19.85
C ASN A 47 24.54 3.78 -19.68
N ASN A 48 24.62 5.08 -19.92
CA ASN A 48 25.87 5.83 -19.83
C ASN A 48 26.27 5.99 -18.38
N LEU A 49 25.32 6.43 -17.53
CA LEU A 49 25.54 6.55 -16.09
C LEU A 49 25.81 5.20 -15.40
N ALA A 50 25.11 4.13 -15.81
CA ALA A 50 25.36 2.80 -15.27
C ALA A 50 26.77 2.29 -15.61
N LYS A 51 27.20 2.47 -16.88
CA LYS A 51 28.57 2.12 -17.29
C LYS A 51 29.62 2.98 -16.58
N TYR A 52 29.34 4.29 -16.44
CA TYR A 52 30.23 5.19 -15.72
C TYR A 52 30.40 4.75 -14.26
N LEU A 53 29.29 4.46 -13.57
CA LEU A 53 29.32 3.95 -12.19
C LEU A 53 30.11 2.64 -12.10
N ALA A 54 29.86 1.67 -12.98
CA ALA A 54 30.57 0.40 -12.98
C ALA A 54 32.10 0.59 -13.17
N ASN A 55 32.51 1.39 -14.15
CA ASN A 55 33.92 1.63 -14.45
C ASN A 55 34.65 2.34 -13.30
N VAL A 56 34.01 3.35 -12.67
CA VAL A 56 34.64 4.10 -11.59
C VAL A 56 34.64 3.28 -10.29
N SER A 57 33.61 2.50 -10.01
CA SER A 57 33.55 1.62 -8.85
C SER A 57 34.64 0.52 -8.92
N GLU A 58 34.88 -0.06 -10.10
CA GLU A 58 35.94 -1.02 -10.33
C GLU A 58 37.33 -0.42 -10.05
N LYS A 59 37.60 0.79 -10.60
CA LYS A 59 38.86 1.51 -10.35
C LYS A 59 39.07 1.81 -8.85
N LYS A 60 38.00 2.10 -8.13
CA LYS A 60 38.03 2.36 -6.68
C LYS A 60 37.96 1.09 -5.83
N LYS A 61 37.84 -0.09 -6.44
CA LYS A 61 37.68 -1.40 -5.80
C LYS A 61 36.46 -1.47 -4.86
N ILE A 62 35.35 -0.84 -5.25
CA ILE A 62 34.09 -0.86 -4.50
C ILE A 62 33.14 -1.83 -5.20
N PRO A 63 32.67 -2.93 -4.57
CA PRO A 63 31.67 -3.83 -5.12
C PRO A 63 30.40 -3.09 -5.50
N CYS A 64 29.95 -3.26 -6.76
CA CYS A 64 28.83 -2.53 -7.31
C CYS A 64 27.92 -3.47 -8.13
N PHE A 65 26.61 -3.51 -7.81
CA PHE A 65 25.68 -4.43 -8.43
C PHE A 65 24.44 -3.72 -8.97
N SER A 66 24.13 -3.98 -10.24
CA SER A 66 22.87 -3.55 -10.83
C SER A 66 21.73 -4.47 -10.40
N VAL A 67 20.69 -3.91 -9.80
CA VAL A 67 19.50 -4.66 -9.39
C VAL A 67 18.59 -4.95 -10.59
N LEU A 68 18.49 -4.01 -11.54
CA LEU A 68 17.58 -4.12 -12.70
C LEU A 68 18.26 -4.52 -14.00
N GLY A 69 19.58 -4.37 -14.14
CA GLY A 69 20.27 -4.53 -15.42
C GLY A 69 20.03 -5.88 -16.10
N ASN A 70 20.24 -6.97 -15.38
CA ASN A 70 20.02 -8.32 -15.92
C ASN A 70 18.53 -8.60 -16.21
N LEU A 71 17.63 -8.07 -15.41
CA LEU A 71 16.18 -8.19 -15.64
C LEU A 71 15.79 -7.50 -16.94
N ILE A 72 16.20 -6.25 -17.13
CA ILE A 72 15.92 -5.47 -18.34
C ILE A 72 16.45 -6.21 -19.58
N LEU A 73 17.67 -6.72 -19.52
CA LEU A 73 18.26 -7.49 -20.65
C LEU A 73 17.47 -8.77 -20.97
N ASN A 74 17.05 -9.51 -19.96
CA ASN A 74 16.28 -10.73 -20.15
C ASN A 74 14.88 -10.44 -20.70
N PHE A 75 14.19 -9.41 -20.18
CA PHE A 75 12.90 -8.98 -20.71
C PHE A 75 12.99 -8.46 -22.14
N SER A 76 14.04 -7.70 -22.48
CA SER A 76 14.29 -7.27 -23.86
C SER A 76 14.37 -8.45 -24.84
N LYS A 77 15.01 -9.53 -24.45
CA LYS A 77 15.08 -10.78 -25.25
C LYS A 77 13.73 -11.48 -25.39
N ILE A 78 13.00 -11.64 -24.27
CA ILE A 78 11.69 -12.32 -24.23
C ILE A 78 10.66 -11.55 -25.07
N LEU A 79 10.62 -10.21 -24.92
CA LEU A 79 9.67 -9.34 -25.60
C LEU A 79 10.10 -8.98 -27.02
N ASN A 80 11.31 -9.36 -27.43
CA ASN A 80 11.92 -8.94 -28.70
C ASN A 80 11.86 -7.41 -28.93
N GLN A 81 12.05 -6.65 -27.85
CA GLN A 81 12.01 -5.17 -27.85
C GLN A 81 13.24 -4.62 -27.17
N LYS A 82 13.75 -3.50 -27.66
CA LYS A 82 14.82 -2.74 -27.00
C LYS A 82 14.24 -1.95 -25.83
N ALA A 83 14.88 -2.02 -24.68
CA ALA A 83 14.53 -1.17 -23.55
C ALA A 83 14.85 0.30 -23.87
N SER A 84 13.98 1.21 -23.44
CA SER A 84 14.19 2.65 -23.67
C SER A 84 15.35 3.23 -22.86
N HIS A 85 15.67 2.62 -21.72
CA HIS A 85 16.65 3.10 -20.75
C HIS A 85 16.42 4.55 -20.28
N GLU A 86 15.17 5.03 -20.37
CA GLU A 86 14.80 6.38 -19.95
C GLU A 86 14.60 6.43 -18.44
N PRO A 87 15.33 7.30 -17.73
CA PRO A 87 15.11 7.52 -16.30
C PRO A 87 13.70 8.08 -16.04
N SER A 88 13.02 7.51 -15.04
CA SER A 88 11.65 7.93 -14.66
C SER A 88 10.57 7.70 -15.74
N GLY A 89 10.78 6.80 -16.70
CA GLY A 89 9.77 6.43 -17.68
C GLY A 89 8.45 5.92 -17.08
N GLN A 90 8.48 5.49 -15.80
CA GLN A 90 7.29 5.15 -15.02
C GLN A 90 6.46 6.38 -14.56
N HIS A 91 6.98 7.58 -14.70
CA HIS A 91 6.32 8.84 -14.34
C HIS A 91 5.88 9.64 -15.57
N VAL A 92 5.54 8.96 -16.65
CA VAL A 92 4.85 9.60 -17.76
C VAL A 92 3.52 10.14 -17.23
N LEU A 93 3.29 11.44 -17.37
CA LEU A 93 2.01 12.09 -17.05
C LEU A 93 0.99 11.68 -18.13
N ASN A 94 0.48 10.46 -18.02
CA ASN A 94 -0.57 9.93 -18.86
C ASN A 94 -1.91 9.96 -18.09
N ASP A 95 -2.99 9.59 -18.76
CA ASP A 95 -4.33 9.56 -18.18
C ASP A 95 -4.36 8.68 -16.93
N GLU A 96 -3.66 7.53 -16.92
CA GLU A 96 -3.55 6.63 -15.76
C GLU A 96 -2.91 7.31 -14.54
N TYR A 97 -1.95 8.22 -14.76
CA TYR A 97 -1.37 9.00 -13.66
C TYR A 97 -2.40 9.96 -13.06
N TYR A 98 -3.15 10.68 -13.89
CA TYR A 98 -4.16 11.62 -13.41
C TYR A 98 -5.33 10.90 -12.73
N GLU A 99 -5.81 9.78 -13.28
CA GLU A 99 -6.81 8.92 -12.64
C GLU A 99 -6.37 8.46 -11.26
N ARG A 100 -5.11 8.08 -11.10
CA ARG A 100 -4.54 7.69 -9.80
C ARG A 100 -4.50 8.85 -8.82
N ILE A 101 -4.10 10.05 -9.25
CA ILE A 101 -4.11 11.25 -8.41
C ILE A 101 -5.53 11.59 -7.99
N GLU A 102 -6.49 11.53 -8.90
CA GLU A 102 -7.91 11.74 -8.60
C GLU A 102 -8.44 10.70 -7.58
N ALA A 103 -8.11 9.43 -7.75
CA ALA A 103 -8.48 8.38 -6.82
C ALA A 103 -7.90 8.61 -5.41
N ILE A 104 -6.63 9.03 -5.32
CA ILE A 104 -6.00 9.37 -4.03
C ILE A 104 -6.71 10.55 -3.38
N GLN A 105 -6.96 11.63 -4.11
CA GLN A 105 -7.63 12.82 -3.59
C GLN A 105 -9.06 12.50 -3.15
N PHE A 106 -9.80 11.72 -3.95
CA PHE A 106 -11.13 11.24 -3.60
C PHE A 106 -11.09 10.46 -2.28
N THR A 107 -10.19 9.48 -2.18
CA THR A 107 -10.07 8.61 -1.00
C THR A 107 -9.71 9.37 0.27
N MET A 108 -8.80 10.35 0.18
CA MET A 108 -8.46 11.21 1.32
C MET A 108 -9.66 12.03 1.82
N ASN A 109 -10.51 12.48 0.92
CA ASN A 109 -11.71 13.24 1.25
C ASN A 109 -12.84 12.36 1.83
N HIS A 110 -12.82 11.06 1.54
CA HIS A 110 -13.85 10.09 1.95
C HIS A 110 -13.34 9.11 3.03
N ASP A 111 -12.33 9.50 3.79
CA ASP A 111 -11.84 8.71 4.93
C ASP A 111 -12.67 8.98 6.20
N ASP A 112 -12.79 7.96 7.05
CA ASP A 112 -13.52 7.98 8.33
C ASP A 112 -14.97 8.52 8.25
N GLY A 113 -15.67 8.24 7.14
CA GLY A 113 -17.07 8.62 6.96
C GLY A 113 -17.30 10.08 6.57
N ASN A 114 -16.26 10.78 6.13
CA ASN A 114 -16.39 12.11 5.55
C ASN A 114 -17.03 12.05 4.15
N LEU A 115 -17.68 13.15 3.73
CA LEU A 115 -18.27 13.33 2.39
C LEU A 115 -19.11 12.16 1.87
N VAL A 116 -19.88 11.52 2.75
CA VAL A 116 -20.75 10.37 2.40
C VAL A 116 -21.85 10.71 1.38
N SER A 117 -22.04 12.01 1.05
CA SER A 117 -22.98 12.45 0.03
C SER A 117 -22.68 11.91 -1.36
N ASP A 118 -21.40 11.71 -1.67
CA ASP A 118 -20.89 11.34 -2.99
C ASP A 118 -20.45 9.87 -3.05
N ILE A 119 -20.96 9.03 -2.15
CA ILE A 119 -20.52 7.64 -2.00
C ILE A 119 -20.75 6.79 -3.25
N GLU A 120 -21.71 7.17 -4.09
CA GLU A 120 -21.97 6.53 -5.39
C GLU A 120 -20.85 6.71 -6.41
N LYS A 121 -19.94 7.67 -6.17
CA LYS A 121 -18.76 7.89 -7.01
C LYS A 121 -17.58 6.98 -6.61
N SER A 122 -17.73 6.22 -5.52
CA SER A 122 -16.72 5.26 -5.10
C SER A 122 -16.74 4.02 -5.98
N ASP A 123 -15.58 3.55 -6.41
CA ASP A 123 -15.43 2.22 -7.01
C ASP A 123 -15.59 1.14 -5.92
N ILE A 124 -15.05 1.42 -4.73
CA ILE A 124 -15.03 0.49 -3.59
C ILE A 124 -15.38 1.26 -2.31
N VAL A 125 -16.23 0.67 -1.47
CA VAL A 125 -16.52 1.15 -0.13
C VAL A 125 -16.07 0.13 0.89
N LEU A 126 -15.17 0.52 1.79
CA LEU A 126 -14.70 -0.31 2.90
C LEU A 126 -15.52 -0.01 4.16
N VAL A 127 -16.13 -1.03 4.73
CA VAL A 127 -16.93 -0.93 5.95
C VAL A 127 -16.37 -1.86 7.03
N GLY A 128 -16.28 -1.40 8.26
CA GLY A 128 -15.82 -2.26 9.36
C GLY A 128 -15.61 -1.50 10.65
N VAL A 129 -15.46 -2.22 11.75
CA VAL A 129 -15.19 -1.63 13.05
C VAL A 129 -13.88 -0.86 13.07
N SER A 130 -13.71 0.02 14.08
CA SER A 130 -12.47 0.82 14.20
C SER A 130 -11.25 -0.10 14.33
N ARG A 131 -10.16 0.24 13.62
CA ARG A 131 -8.85 -0.48 13.62
C ARG A 131 -8.82 -1.81 12.84
N THR A 132 -9.65 -1.99 11.84
CA THR A 132 -9.58 -3.09 10.87
C THR A 132 -8.79 -2.73 9.60
N SER A 133 -7.79 -1.88 9.71
CA SER A 133 -6.89 -1.46 8.60
C SER A 133 -7.59 -0.83 7.39
N LYS A 134 -8.82 -0.27 7.55
CA LYS A 134 -9.56 0.38 6.45
C LYS A 134 -8.77 1.49 5.79
N THR A 135 -8.33 2.50 6.56
CA THR A 135 -7.57 3.65 6.05
C THR A 135 -6.31 3.26 5.27
N PRO A 136 -5.37 2.44 5.80
CA PRO A 136 -4.20 2.06 5.01
C PRO A 136 -4.57 1.25 3.77
N THR A 137 -5.60 0.42 3.82
CA THR A 137 -6.07 -0.36 2.68
C THR A 137 -6.73 0.54 1.62
N SER A 138 -7.54 1.53 2.02
CA SER A 138 -8.15 2.48 1.08
C SER A 138 -7.10 3.32 0.35
N ILE A 139 -6.07 3.78 1.06
CA ILE A 139 -4.95 4.52 0.44
C ILE A 139 -4.17 3.62 -0.53
N TYR A 140 -3.95 2.35 -0.18
CA TYR A 140 -3.29 1.41 -1.10
C TYR A 140 -4.11 1.16 -2.37
N LEU A 141 -5.43 0.98 -2.25
CA LEU A 141 -6.35 0.85 -3.39
C LEU A 141 -6.36 2.11 -4.25
N ALA A 142 -6.35 3.30 -3.63
CA ALA A 142 -6.28 4.58 -4.35
C ALA A 142 -4.99 4.72 -5.17
N ASN A 143 -3.86 4.26 -4.64
CA ASN A 143 -2.60 4.18 -5.40
C ASN A 143 -2.66 3.21 -6.59
N ARG A 144 -3.66 2.35 -6.65
CA ARG A 144 -3.98 1.47 -7.79
C ARG A 144 -5.08 2.03 -8.70
N GLY A 145 -5.53 3.28 -8.45
CA GLY A 145 -6.52 3.99 -9.27
C GLY A 145 -7.97 3.81 -8.82
N PHE A 146 -8.24 3.10 -7.70
CA PHE A 146 -9.62 2.88 -7.22
C PHE A 146 -10.06 3.99 -6.26
N LYS A 147 -11.11 4.72 -6.61
CA LYS A 147 -11.78 5.68 -5.71
C LYS A 147 -12.41 4.91 -4.55
N THR A 148 -11.84 5.03 -3.36
CA THR A 148 -12.22 4.20 -2.21
C THR A 148 -12.76 5.06 -1.08
N SER A 149 -13.96 4.76 -0.59
CA SER A 149 -14.51 5.35 0.64
C SER A 149 -14.31 4.42 1.83
N ASN A 150 -14.05 5.00 3.00
CA ASN A 150 -13.84 4.28 4.26
C ASN A 150 -14.93 4.70 5.27
N ILE A 151 -15.78 3.74 5.68
CA ILE A 151 -16.86 3.98 6.62
C ILE A 151 -16.61 3.20 7.90
N PRO A 152 -16.43 3.86 9.04
CA PRO A 152 -16.37 3.21 10.33
C PRO A 152 -17.77 2.73 10.73
N LEU A 153 -17.91 1.44 11.01
CA LEU A 153 -19.18 0.85 11.44
C LEU A 153 -19.22 0.80 12.97
N VAL A 154 -19.95 1.73 13.55
CA VAL A 154 -20.26 1.75 14.99
C VAL A 154 -21.58 1.02 15.24
N ASN A 155 -22.57 1.29 14.42
CA ASN A 155 -23.87 0.63 14.37
C ASN A 155 -24.47 0.82 12.95
N GLU A 156 -25.63 0.26 12.69
CA GLU A 156 -26.28 0.37 11.37
C GLU A 156 -26.58 1.82 10.96
N HIS A 157 -26.87 2.70 11.92
CA HIS A 157 -27.15 4.13 11.62
C HIS A 157 -25.92 4.93 11.21
N SER A 158 -24.71 4.40 11.47
CA SER A 158 -23.47 5.01 10.98
C SER A 158 -23.27 4.82 9.47
N LEU A 159 -24.04 3.94 8.84
CA LEU A 159 -24.02 3.75 7.39
C LEU A 159 -24.78 4.89 6.69
N PRO A 160 -24.25 5.41 5.56
CA PRO A 160 -24.96 6.37 4.72
C PRO A 160 -26.34 5.86 4.30
N ILE A 161 -27.31 6.77 4.30
CA ILE A 161 -28.70 6.43 3.92
C ILE A 161 -28.75 5.78 2.56
N LYS A 162 -28.02 6.31 1.57
CA LYS A 162 -27.93 5.77 0.22
C LYS A 162 -27.53 4.27 0.18
N LEU A 163 -26.60 3.85 1.04
CA LEU A 163 -26.16 2.46 1.12
C LEU A 163 -27.17 1.57 1.86
N ARG A 164 -27.93 2.13 2.81
CA ARG A 164 -29.01 1.39 3.50
C ARG A 164 -30.21 1.14 2.60
N GLU A 165 -30.56 2.12 1.76
CA GLU A 165 -31.67 2.06 0.80
C GLU A 165 -31.29 1.26 -0.45
N ASN A 166 -30.06 1.39 -0.94
CA ASN A 166 -29.53 0.63 -2.07
C ASN A 166 -28.18 -0.01 -1.71
N PRO A 167 -28.16 -1.20 -1.09
CA PRO A 167 -26.95 -1.87 -0.65
C PRO A 167 -25.99 -2.28 -1.79
N GLN A 168 -26.47 -2.30 -3.02
CA GLN A 168 -25.70 -2.65 -4.22
C GLN A 168 -25.36 -1.42 -5.07
N LEU A 169 -25.46 -0.22 -4.52
CA LEU A 169 -25.17 1.04 -5.21
C LEU A 169 -23.73 1.10 -5.74
N THR A 170 -22.81 0.50 -5.00
CA THR A 170 -21.39 0.37 -5.33
C THR A 170 -20.83 -0.92 -4.72
N CYS A 171 -19.59 -1.28 -5.05
CA CYS A 171 -18.93 -2.43 -4.46
C CYS A 171 -18.58 -2.16 -2.98
N VAL A 172 -19.35 -2.74 -2.06
CA VAL A 172 -19.12 -2.63 -0.62
C VAL A 172 -18.44 -3.88 -0.10
N VAL A 173 -17.34 -3.72 0.65
CA VAL A 173 -16.57 -4.82 1.25
C VAL A 173 -16.44 -4.62 2.75
N GLY A 174 -16.88 -5.59 3.54
CA GLY A 174 -16.73 -5.63 4.97
C GLY A 174 -15.32 -6.07 5.37
N LEU A 175 -14.67 -5.35 6.31
CA LEU A 175 -13.41 -5.78 6.90
C LEU A 175 -13.66 -6.22 8.35
N SER A 176 -13.24 -7.44 8.67
CA SER A 176 -13.31 -8.01 10.02
C SER A 176 -11.92 -8.47 10.47
N THR A 177 -11.75 -8.62 11.79
CA THR A 177 -10.55 -9.17 12.39
C THR A 177 -10.93 -9.97 13.64
N GLU A 178 -10.04 -10.81 14.14
CA GLU A 178 -10.24 -11.51 15.40
C GLU A 178 -10.26 -10.53 16.58
N PRO A 179 -11.14 -10.77 17.58
CA PRO A 179 -11.28 -9.88 18.73
C PRO A 179 -9.98 -9.67 19.50
N GLU A 180 -9.23 -10.73 19.73
CA GLU A 180 -7.96 -10.71 20.48
C GLU A 180 -6.93 -9.80 19.80
N ARG A 181 -6.82 -9.91 18.47
CA ARG A 181 -5.94 -9.05 17.67
C ARG A 181 -6.37 -7.58 17.74
N LEU A 182 -7.68 -7.33 17.72
CA LEU A 182 -8.22 -5.96 17.80
C LEU A 182 -7.96 -5.32 19.17
N VAL A 183 -8.05 -6.09 20.26
CA VAL A 183 -7.66 -5.63 21.60
C VAL A 183 -6.21 -5.15 21.63
N GLU A 184 -5.30 -5.96 21.08
CA GLU A 184 -3.87 -5.64 21.01
C GLU A 184 -3.62 -4.33 20.24
N ILE A 185 -4.19 -4.20 19.06
CA ILE A 185 -4.05 -3.01 18.21
C ILE A 185 -4.60 -1.76 18.92
N ARG A 186 -5.78 -1.87 19.54
CA ARG A 186 -6.40 -0.74 20.24
C ARG A 186 -5.61 -0.32 21.48
N LYS A 187 -5.06 -1.27 22.26
CA LYS A 187 -4.16 -0.99 23.39
C LYS A 187 -2.90 -0.27 22.93
N ASN A 188 -2.24 -0.76 21.90
CA ASN A 188 -1.03 -0.13 21.35
C ASN A 188 -1.31 1.31 20.88
N ARG A 189 -2.48 1.57 20.30
CA ARG A 189 -2.88 2.91 19.89
C ARG A 189 -3.11 3.85 21.08
N MET A 190 -3.78 3.36 22.13
CA MET A 190 -4.00 4.15 23.35
C MET A 190 -2.68 4.54 24.03
N ASN A 191 -1.74 3.60 24.14
CA ASN A 191 -0.41 3.84 24.67
C ASN A 191 0.35 4.93 23.87
N SER A 192 0.24 4.89 22.55
CA SER A 192 0.88 5.87 21.66
C SER A 192 0.32 7.27 21.80
N LEU A 193 -0.96 7.41 22.15
CA LEU A 193 -1.64 8.71 22.25
C LEU A 193 -1.51 9.36 23.63
N LYS A 194 -0.85 8.70 24.61
CA LYS A 194 -0.79 9.14 26.03
C LYS A 194 -2.17 9.50 26.60
N GLY A 195 -3.23 8.88 26.09
CA GLY A 195 -4.61 9.12 26.49
C GLY A 195 -4.97 8.34 27.76
N SER A 196 -5.99 8.79 28.48
CA SER A 196 -6.60 8.03 29.58
C SER A 196 -7.15 6.71 29.04
N GLU A 197 -6.97 5.61 29.79
CA GLU A 197 -7.49 4.28 29.43
C GLU A 197 -9.01 4.33 29.25
N ASN A 198 -9.46 4.22 28.01
CA ASN A 198 -10.87 3.99 27.74
C ASN A 198 -11.13 2.49 27.80
N ILE A 199 -11.49 2.02 28.99
CA ILE A 199 -11.72 0.60 29.31
C ILE A 199 -12.75 -0.03 28.34
N LYS A 200 -13.78 0.72 27.95
CA LYS A 200 -14.79 0.21 27.00
C LYS A 200 -14.23 -0.05 25.62
N TYR A 201 -13.28 0.79 25.15
CA TYR A 201 -12.68 0.69 23.83
C TYR A 201 -11.76 -0.51 23.66
N THR A 202 -11.16 -1.00 24.77
CA THR A 202 -10.22 -2.12 24.79
C THR A 202 -10.79 -3.38 25.43
N SER A 203 -12.05 -3.36 25.91
CA SER A 203 -12.73 -4.54 26.48
C SER A 203 -12.97 -5.59 25.42
N ILE A 204 -12.52 -6.80 25.65
CA ILE A 204 -12.71 -7.95 24.75
C ILE A 204 -14.19 -8.26 24.50
N GLU A 205 -15.04 -8.09 25.50
CA GLU A 205 -16.48 -8.36 25.40
C GLU A 205 -17.17 -7.35 24.49
N ASN A 206 -16.84 -6.06 24.64
CA ASN A 206 -17.37 -5.02 23.78
C ASN A 206 -16.88 -5.20 22.34
N ILE A 207 -15.61 -5.52 22.17
CA ILE A 207 -15.02 -5.79 20.85
C ILE A 207 -15.69 -6.99 20.16
N LYS A 208 -15.95 -8.07 20.89
CA LYS A 208 -16.71 -9.23 20.37
C LYS A 208 -18.11 -8.83 19.92
N THR A 209 -18.77 -8.00 20.70
CA THR A 209 -20.11 -7.48 20.36
C THR A 209 -20.06 -6.62 19.11
N GLU A 210 -19.13 -5.64 19.01
CA GLU A 210 -18.95 -4.80 17.83
C GLU A 210 -18.68 -5.61 16.54
N ILE A 211 -17.79 -6.60 16.61
CA ILE A 211 -17.45 -7.46 15.47
C ILE A 211 -18.67 -8.31 15.05
N ASN A 212 -19.41 -8.86 16.01
CA ASN A 212 -20.59 -9.67 15.71
C ASN A 212 -21.70 -8.83 15.07
N GLU A 213 -21.93 -7.61 15.53
CA GLU A 213 -22.88 -6.68 14.93
C GLU A 213 -22.46 -6.26 13.53
N ALA A 214 -21.16 -6.02 13.31
CA ALA A 214 -20.63 -5.74 11.98
C ALA A 214 -20.87 -6.93 11.03
N LYS A 215 -20.58 -8.15 11.44
CA LYS A 215 -20.81 -9.36 10.64
C LYS A 215 -22.31 -9.55 10.33
N LYS A 216 -23.22 -9.30 11.29
CA LYS A 216 -24.66 -9.32 11.03
C LYS A 216 -25.07 -8.28 9.98
N THR A 217 -24.50 -7.08 10.04
CA THR A 217 -24.73 -6.01 9.07
C THR A 217 -24.27 -6.43 7.66
N PHE A 218 -23.07 -7.03 7.55
CA PHE A 218 -22.58 -7.54 6.26
C PHE A 218 -23.52 -8.62 5.69
N GLN A 219 -23.98 -9.54 6.52
CA GLN A 219 -24.91 -10.59 6.12
C GLN A 219 -26.27 -10.01 5.68
N LYS A 220 -26.82 -9.06 6.46
CA LYS A 220 -28.09 -8.38 6.17
C LYS A 220 -28.09 -7.74 4.78
N TYR A 221 -27.00 -7.04 4.44
CA TYR A 221 -26.87 -6.33 3.16
C TYR A 221 -26.23 -7.18 2.06
N LYS A 222 -25.89 -8.44 2.35
CA LYS A 222 -25.21 -9.37 1.42
C LYS A 222 -23.89 -8.82 0.91
N TRP A 223 -23.18 -8.05 1.73
CA TRP A 223 -21.85 -7.56 1.39
C TRP A 223 -20.79 -8.62 1.64
N PRO A 224 -19.89 -8.87 0.70
CA PRO A 224 -18.74 -9.74 0.93
C PRO A 224 -17.87 -9.17 2.06
N SER A 225 -17.26 -10.06 2.83
CA SER A 225 -16.36 -9.65 3.91
C SER A 225 -15.05 -10.41 3.89
N ILE A 226 -13.99 -9.74 4.32
CA ILE A 226 -12.62 -10.28 4.40
C ILE A 226 -12.15 -10.22 5.84
N ASP A 227 -11.58 -11.32 6.32
CA ASP A 227 -10.82 -11.34 7.55
C ASP A 227 -9.39 -10.83 7.28
N VAL A 228 -9.00 -9.77 8.01
CA VAL A 228 -7.70 -9.11 7.86
C VAL A 228 -6.74 -9.41 9.03
N THR A 229 -7.07 -10.35 9.90
CA THR A 229 -6.32 -10.67 11.13
C THR A 229 -4.82 -10.89 10.86
N SER A 230 -4.52 -11.70 9.85
CA SER A 230 -3.15 -12.09 9.49
C SER A 230 -2.73 -11.59 8.10
N LYS A 231 -3.50 -10.69 7.49
CA LYS A 231 -3.21 -10.17 6.16
C LYS A 231 -2.42 -8.88 6.21
N SER A 232 -1.48 -8.73 5.31
CA SER A 232 -0.88 -7.44 4.98
C SER A 232 -1.90 -6.55 4.27
N VAL A 233 -1.63 -5.25 4.20
CA VAL A 233 -2.47 -4.29 3.46
C VAL A 233 -2.58 -4.68 1.99
N GLU A 234 -1.47 -5.16 1.40
CA GLU A 234 -1.38 -5.59 0.01
C GLU A 234 -2.24 -6.84 -0.26
N GLU A 235 -2.21 -7.82 0.64
CA GLU A 235 -3.01 -9.04 0.51
C GLU A 235 -4.50 -8.77 0.69
N ALA A 236 -4.86 -7.88 1.62
CA ALA A 236 -6.22 -7.41 1.79
C ALA A 236 -6.70 -6.68 0.53
N ALA A 237 -5.91 -5.75 0.01
CA ALA A 237 -6.23 -5.01 -1.21
C ALA A 237 -6.37 -5.93 -2.43
N ALA A 238 -5.49 -6.91 -2.61
CA ALA A 238 -5.60 -7.89 -3.69
C ALA A 238 -6.91 -8.68 -3.62
N SER A 239 -7.31 -9.08 -2.40
CA SER A 239 -8.59 -9.77 -2.19
C SER A 239 -9.78 -8.87 -2.51
N ILE A 240 -9.72 -7.57 -2.16
CA ILE A 240 -10.76 -6.58 -2.44
C ILE A 240 -10.88 -6.30 -3.94
N ILE A 241 -9.77 -6.15 -4.65
CA ILE A 241 -9.77 -5.96 -6.12
C ILE A 241 -10.48 -7.13 -6.81
N LYS A 242 -10.19 -8.36 -6.39
CA LYS A 242 -10.87 -9.53 -6.93
C LYS A 242 -12.39 -9.52 -6.67
N ILE A 243 -12.82 -9.06 -5.50
CA ILE A 243 -14.26 -8.90 -5.19
C ILE A 243 -14.87 -7.83 -6.10
N HIS A 244 -14.18 -6.70 -6.32
CA HIS A 244 -14.64 -5.65 -7.21
C HIS A 244 -14.77 -6.13 -8.67
N GLU A 245 -13.83 -6.92 -9.16
CA GLU A 245 -13.92 -7.54 -10.49
C GLU A 245 -15.17 -8.43 -10.63
N ILE A 246 -15.45 -9.25 -9.59
CA ILE A 246 -16.65 -10.10 -9.57
C ILE A 246 -17.92 -9.23 -9.53
N TYR A 247 -17.92 -8.16 -8.73
CA TYR A 247 -19.03 -7.22 -8.65
C TYR A 247 -19.34 -6.60 -10.03
N LEU A 248 -18.32 -6.11 -10.74
CA LEU A 248 -18.49 -5.53 -12.07
C LEU A 248 -19.06 -6.52 -13.09
N ASN A 249 -18.69 -7.80 -12.98
CA ASN A 249 -19.21 -8.84 -13.86
C ASN A 249 -20.68 -9.20 -13.57
N ASN A 250 -21.16 -8.95 -12.34
CA ASN A 250 -22.53 -9.23 -11.94
C ASN A 250 -23.50 -8.05 -12.19
N VAL A 251 -22.97 -6.84 -12.37
CA VAL A 251 -23.75 -5.61 -12.62
C VAL A 251 -23.92 -5.34 -14.13
N LYS A 252 -23.09 -5.96 -14.97
CA LYS A 252 -23.24 -5.98 -16.43
C LYS A 252 -24.24 -7.06 -16.85
#